data_aa21bf7f83ac6399060c313fea213541
#
_entry.id   aa21bf7f83ac6399060c313fea213541
#
_cell.length_a   1.000
_cell.length_b   1.000
_cell.length_c   1.000
_cell.angle_alpha   90.00
_cell.angle_beta   90.00
_cell.angle_gamma   90.00
#
_symmetry.space_group_name_H-M   'P 1'
#
loop_
_entity.id
_entity.type
_entity.pdbx_description
1 polymer ?
#
loop_
_entity_poly.entity_id
_entity_poly.type
_entity_poly.pdbx_seq_one_letter_code
_entity_poly.pdbx_strand_id
1 'polypeptide(L)'
;MTFVITQPCIEVRDQSCVEVCPVDCIHFEEGEDRMLYIEPVACIDCGACEPACPVDAIFDEADLPDDMVHFTEINVLWYSDPDAARARVAEIPALEGAEEARAAAEARAEAEAAVAAAEAAAADEPSKGLYKYGEGGIEGKCVFCGAYVTKGGVMFREKSVVCPDCVPMAERLSSPYGRVAGRR
;
A
#
# COMPACT_ATOMS: atom_id res chain seq x y z
N MET A 1 -7.62 7.45 25.37
CA MET A 1 -6.52 6.48 25.52
C MET A 1 -5.81 6.48 24.18
N THR A 2 -4.54 6.25 24.17
CA THR A 2 -3.74 6.28 22.93
C THR A 2 -2.73 5.13 22.96
N PHE A 3 -2.23 4.72 21.80
CA PHE A 3 -1.13 3.77 21.73
C PHE A 3 0.21 4.48 21.90
N VAL A 4 1.20 3.76 22.43
CA VAL A 4 2.55 4.25 22.73
C VAL A 4 3.57 3.31 22.10
N ILE A 5 4.57 3.88 21.40
CA ILE A 5 5.72 3.12 20.90
C ILE A 5 6.81 3.11 21.94
N THR A 6 7.41 1.94 22.16
CA THR A 6 8.32 1.65 23.27
C THR A 6 9.68 1.15 22.80
N GLN A 7 10.54 0.76 23.75
CA GLN A 7 11.93 0.37 23.56
C GLN A 7 12.21 -0.63 22.43
N PRO A 8 11.41 -1.67 22.15
CA PRO A 8 11.71 -2.60 21.06
C PRO A 8 11.77 -1.97 19.67
N CYS A 9 11.17 -0.77 19.48
CA CYS A 9 11.27 -0.02 18.23
C CYS A 9 12.64 0.65 18.02
N ILE A 10 13.42 0.87 19.10
CA ILE A 10 14.71 1.56 19.03
C ILE A 10 15.67 0.77 18.15
N GLU A 11 16.22 1.45 17.12
CA GLU A 11 17.09 0.94 16.05
C GLU A 11 16.41 0.02 15.03
N VAL A 12 15.22 -0.52 15.29
CA VAL A 12 14.49 -1.36 14.33
C VAL A 12 13.80 -0.50 13.28
N ARG A 13 12.94 0.43 13.70
CA ARG A 13 12.22 1.40 12.84
C ARG A 13 11.48 0.74 11.67
N ASP A 14 10.85 -0.42 11.91
CA ASP A 14 9.92 -1.01 10.95
C ASP A 14 8.70 -0.07 10.81
N GLN A 15 8.34 0.26 9.58
CA GLN A 15 7.31 1.27 9.30
C GLN A 15 5.93 0.65 9.02
N SER A 16 5.74 -0.66 9.18
CA SER A 16 4.46 -1.34 8.93
C SER A 16 3.31 -0.73 9.73
N CYS A 17 3.59 -0.17 10.92
CA CYS A 17 2.60 0.52 11.73
C CYS A 17 2.14 1.85 11.11
N VAL A 18 3.00 2.54 10.33
CA VAL A 18 2.65 3.77 9.62
C VAL A 18 1.68 3.46 8.49
N GLU A 19 1.93 2.39 7.73
CA GLU A 19 1.12 2.00 6.58
C GLU A 19 -0.33 1.63 6.95
N VAL A 20 -0.52 1.06 8.15
CA VAL A 20 -1.85 0.65 8.61
C VAL A 20 -2.59 1.74 9.38
N CYS A 21 -1.95 2.88 9.67
CA CYS A 21 -2.55 3.95 10.43
C CYS A 21 -3.55 4.75 9.58
N PRO A 22 -4.86 4.73 9.90
CA PRO A 22 -5.87 5.40 9.06
C PRO A 22 -5.88 6.93 9.22
N VAL A 23 -5.16 7.47 10.20
CA VAL A 23 -5.14 8.90 10.53
C VAL A 23 -3.73 9.51 10.47
N ASP A 24 -2.75 8.77 9.98
CA ASP A 24 -1.36 9.23 9.84
C ASP A 24 -0.81 9.89 11.11
N CYS A 25 -0.98 9.25 12.27
CA CYS A 25 -0.52 9.79 13.56
C CYS A 25 0.83 9.21 14.02
N ILE A 26 1.54 8.46 13.18
CA ILE A 26 2.84 7.84 13.52
C ILE A 26 3.92 8.48 12.66
N HIS A 27 4.87 9.16 13.31
CA HIS A 27 5.90 9.91 12.62
C HIS A 27 7.30 9.60 13.14
N PHE A 28 8.31 9.95 12.35
CA PHE A 28 9.72 9.97 12.68
C PHE A 28 10.49 10.77 11.62
N GLU A 29 11.69 11.21 11.92
CA GLU A 29 12.59 11.84 10.97
C GLU A 29 13.73 10.89 10.61
N GLU A 30 13.82 10.56 9.33
CA GLU A 30 14.82 9.62 8.83
C GLU A 30 16.24 10.16 9.00
N GLY A 31 17.11 9.33 9.58
CA GLY A 31 18.51 9.71 9.85
C GLY A 31 18.71 10.41 11.19
N GLU A 32 17.67 10.93 11.83
CA GLU A 32 17.77 11.62 13.13
C GLU A 32 17.14 10.78 14.26
N ASP A 33 15.99 10.17 14.01
CA ASP A 33 15.26 9.40 15.00
C ASP A 33 15.67 7.94 15.06
N ARG A 34 15.78 7.40 16.27
CA ARG A 34 16.10 6.00 16.54
C ARG A 34 14.87 5.11 16.67
N MET A 35 13.67 5.69 16.80
CA MET A 35 12.38 5.02 16.90
C MET A 35 11.28 5.87 16.25
N LEU A 36 10.08 5.31 16.11
CA LEU A 36 8.89 6.02 15.67
C LEU A 36 8.11 6.53 16.89
N TYR A 37 7.22 7.52 16.66
CA TYR A 37 6.42 8.18 17.72
C TYR A 37 4.97 8.30 17.29
N ILE A 38 4.04 8.05 18.21
CA ILE A 38 2.60 8.22 17.99
C ILE A 38 2.16 9.56 18.56
N GLU A 39 1.43 10.35 17.76
CA GLU A 39 0.82 11.60 18.21
C GLU A 39 -0.44 11.32 19.02
N PRO A 40 -0.46 11.61 20.33
CA PRO A 40 -1.58 11.22 21.19
C PRO A 40 -2.87 11.99 20.90
N VAL A 41 -2.77 13.19 20.30
CA VAL A 41 -3.94 14.02 19.97
C VAL A 41 -4.60 13.55 18.66
N ALA A 42 -3.81 13.09 17.70
CA ALA A 42 -4.31 12.59 16.41
C ALA A 42 -4.72 11.12 16.46
N CYS A 43 -4.15 10.34 17.38
CA CYS A 43 -4.47 8.92 17.54
C CYS A 43 -5.95 8.72 17.94
N ILE A 44 -6.64 7.88 17.18
CA ILE A 44 -8.06 7.54 17.42
C ILE A 44 -8.28 6.23 18.15
N ASP A 45 -7.22 5.66 18.72
CA ASP A 45 -7.28 4.43 19.53
C ASP A 45 -7.90 3.23 18.76
N CYS A 46 -7.53 3.06 17.50
CA CYS A 46 -8.08 2.02 16.63
C CYS A 46 -7.39 0.65 16.75
N GLY A 47 -6.23 0.56 17.37
CA GLY A 47 -5.47 -0.68 17.59
C GLY A 47 -4.86 -1.33 16.35
N ALA A 48 -4.92 -0.72 15.18
CA ALA A 48 -4.41 -1.34 13.95
C ALA A 48 -2.88 -1.47 13.91
N CYS A 49 -2.16 -0.59 14.59
CA CYS A 49 -0.70 -0.54 14.61
C CYS A 49 -0.06 -1.64 15.48
N GLU A 50 -0.75 -2.07 16.54
CA GLU A 50 -0.24 -3.09 17.48
C GLU A 50 0.07 -4.43 16.77
N PRO A 51 -0.89 -5.10 16.08
CA PRO A 51 -0.60 -6.36 15.40
C PRO A 51 0.28 -6.21 14.16
N ALA A 52 0.48 -5.01 13.66
CA ALA A 52 1.35 -4.74 12.52
C ALA A 52 2.83 -4.63 12.92
N CYS A 53 3.12 -4.41 14.21
CA CYS A 53 4.48 -4.24 14.71
C CYS A 53 5.21 -5.60 14.80
N PRO A 54 6.30 -5.85 14.06
CA PRO A 54 6.97 -7.14 14.08
C PRO A 54 7.82 -7.39 15.34
N VAL A 55 8.00 -6.36 16.16
CA VAL A 55 8.81 -6.42 17.40
C VAL A 55 8.00 -6.17 18.66
N ASP A 56 6.68 -6.18 18.56
CA ASP A 56 5.75 -5.99 19.68
C ASP A 56 6.09 -4.72 20.51
N ALA A 57 6.41 -3.60 19.81
CA ALA A 57 6.83 -2.36 20.47
C ALA A 57 5.66 -1.44 20.80
N ILE A 58 4.44 -1.75 20.40
CA ILE A 58 3.28 -0.86 20.49
C ILE A 58 2.29 -1.41 21.51
N PHE A 59 1.94 -0.59 22.48
CA PHE A 59 1.02 -0.92 23.55
C PHE A 59 -0.06 0.13 23.71
N ASP A 60 -1.25 -0.28 24.16
CA ASP A 60 -2.23 0.67 24.72
C ASP A 60 -1.62 1.32 25.97
N GLU A 61 -1.84 2.61 26.14
CA GLU A 61 -1.35 3.38 27.30
C GLU A 61 -1.78 2.76 28.65
N ALA A 62 -2.94 2.10 28.69
CA ALA A 62 -3.45 1.44 29.89
C ALA A 62 -2.76 0.10 30.20
N ASP A 63 -2.21 -0.56 29.20
CA ASP A 63 -1.58 -1.88 29.30
C ASP A 63 -0.03 -1.81 29.25
N LEU A 64 0.52 -0.59 29.34
CA LEU A 64 1.96 -0.36 29.29
C LEU A 64 2.67 -1.04 30.49
N PRO A 65 3.75 -1.81 30.28
CA PRO A 65 4.59 -2.31 31.35
C PRO A 65 5.17 -1.18 32.21
N ASP A 66 5.26 -1.38 33.53
CA ASP A 66 5.71 -0.38 34.51
C ASP A 66 7.10 0.24 34.17
N ASP A 67 7.98 -0.56 33.59
CA ASP A 67 9.33 -0.16 33.19
C ASP A 67 9.32 0.67 31.88
N MET A 68 8.24 0.65 31.10
CA MET A 68 8.07 1.36 29.82
C MET A 68 7.14 2.58 29.88
N VAL A 69 6.52 2.87 31.02
CA VAL A 69 5.60 4.01 31.20
C VAL A 69 6.23 5.35 30.79
N HIS A 70 7.53 5.52 30.93
CA HIS A 70 8.23 6.74 30.53
C HIS A 70 8.20 7.01 29.01
N PHE A 71 7.90 6.00 28.20
CA PHE A 71 7.73 6.19 26.74
C PHE A 71 6.49 6.99 26.37
N THR A 72 5.45 7.03 27.23
CA THR A 72 4.30 7.91 27.03
C THR A 72 4.74 9.38 26.94
N GLU A 73 5.57 9.81 27.90
CA GLU A 73 6.11 11.18 27.86
C GLU A 73 7.04 11.42 26.67
N ILE A 74 7.84 10.44 26.27
CA ILE A 74 8.75 10.56 25.12
C ILE A 74 7.97 10.72 23.82
N ASN A 75 6.90 9.93 23.59
CA ASN A 75 6.05 10.08 22.42
C ASN A 75 5.39 11.47 22.35
N VAL A 76 4.84 11.96 23.46
CA VAL A 76 4.27 13.31 23.54
C VAL A 76 5.34 14.39 23.31
N LEU A 77 6.51 14.22 23.91
CA LEU A 77 7.60 15.20 23.87
C LEU A 77 8.11 15.42 22.44
N TRP A 78 8.17 14.39 21.63
CA TRP A 78 8.66 14.48 20.26
C TRP A 78 7.87 15.49 19.41
N TYR A 79 6.56 15.61 19.62
CA TYR A 79 5.72 16.55 18.89
C TYR A 79 5.84 18.01 19.37
N SER A 80 6.42 18.23 20.54
CA SER A 80 6.65 19.58 21.08
C SER A 80 8.11 20.00 21.04
N ASP A 81 9.02 19.08 21.29
CA ASP A 81 10.48 19.27 21.32
C ASP A 81 11.17 17.97 20.87
N PRO A 82 11.34 17.77 19.55
CA PRO A 82 11.97 16.57 19.01
C PRO A 82 13.38 16.32 19.54
N ASP A 83 14.17 17.38 19.71
CA ASP A 83 15.56 17.25 20.17
C ASP A 83 15.63 16.76 21.63
N ALA A 84 14.71 17.21 22.48
CA ALA A 84 14.61 16.72 23.84
C ALA A 84 14.16 15.26 23.90
N ALA A 85 13.24 14.85 23.03
CA ALA A 85 12.81 13.43 22.91
C ALA A 85 13.98 12.56 22.44
N ARG A 86 14.71 12.96 21.42
CA ARG A 86 15.91 12.28 20.91
C ARG A 86 16.98 12.10 21.99
N ALA A 87 17.21 13.15 22.77
CA ALA A 87 18.17 13.09 23.88
C ALA A 87 17.78 12.03 24.91
N ARG A 88 16.49 11.92 25.25
CA ARG A 88 16.01 10.86 26.17
C ARG A 88 16.16 9.47 25.55
N VAL A 89 15.82 9.27 24.29
CA VAL A 89 15.96 8.00 23.58
C VAL A 89 17.43 7.60 23.42
N ALA A 90 18.35 8.56 23.29
CA ALA A 90 19.78 8.30 23.18
C ALA A 90 20.37 7.63 24.43
N GLU A 91 19.79 7.87 25.61
CA GLU A 91 20.21 7.26 26.87
C GLU A 91 19.70 5.82 27.03
N ILE A 92 18.71 5.41 26.22
CA ILE A 92 18.08 4.09 26.29
C ILE A 92 18.81 3.14 25.33
N PRO A 93 19.36 2.01 25.79
CA PRO A 93 19.98 1.03 24.91
C PRO A 93 18.94 0.36 24.02
N ALA A 94 19.32 0.00 22.80
CA ALA A 94 18.53 -0.91 21.98
C ALA A 94 18.51 -2.30 22.62
N LEU A 95 17.44 -3.06 22.39
CA LEU A 95 17.35 -4.44 22.86
C LEU A 95 18.30 -5.35 22.05
N GLU A 96 18.71 -6.45 22.66
CA GLU A 96 19.47 -7.48 21.97
C GLU A 96 18.65 -8.02 20.80
N GLY A 97 19.27 -8.12 19.61
CA GLY A 97 18.57 -8.54 18.39
C GLY A 97 17.94 -7.39 17.58
N ALA A 98 18.04 -6.13 18.02
CA ALA A 98 17.52 -4.99 17.27
C ALA A 98 18.14 -4.86 15.85
N GLU A 99 19.44 -5.15 15.70
CA GLU A 99 20.09 -5.13 14.39
C GLU A 99 19.56 -6.22 13.44
N GLU A 100 19.29 -7.42 13.98
CA GLU A 100 18.72 -8.52 13.21
C GLU A 100 17.27 -8.21 12.80
N ALA A 101 16.48 -7.66 13.73
CA ALA A 101 15.11 -7.22 13.46
C ALA A 101 15.07 -6.09 12.43
N ARG A 102 16.00 -5.13 12.49
CA ARG A 102 16.15 -4.08 11.50
C ARG A 102 16.48 -4.63 10.12
N ALA A 103 17.44 -5.53 10.02
CA ALA A 103 17.81 -6.16 8.76
C ALA A 103 16.63 -6.94 8.15
N ALA A 104 15.82 -7.60 8.98
CA ALA A 104 14.61 -8.27 8.54
C ALA A 104 13.52 -7.28 8.05
N ALA A 105 13.36 -6.14 8.72
CA ALA A 105 12.44 -5.08 8.33
C ALA A 105 12.86 -4.45 6.99
N GLU A 106 14.13 -4.12 6.82
CA GLU A 106 14.69 -3.59 5.56
C GLU A 106 14.48 -4.58 4.40
N ALA A 107 14.74 -5.87 4.62
CA ALA A 107 14.54 -6.91 3.60
C ALA A 107 13.05 -7.08 3.22
N ARG A 108 12.12 -6.94 4.17
CA ARG A 108 10.68 -6.94 3.88
C ARG A 108 10.27 -5.74 3.05
N ALA A 109 10.69 -4.54 3.44
CA ALA A 109 10.40 -3.31 2.71
C ALA A 109 10.93 -3.37 1.26
N GLU A 110 12.14 -3.89 1.05
CA GLU A 110 12.69 -4.11 -0.30
C GLU A 110 11.86 -5.12 -1.11
N ALA A 111 11.41 -6.21 -0.48
CA ALA A 111 10.58 -7.21 -1.14
C ALA A 111 9.19 -6.65 -1.51
N GLU A 112 8.56 -5.89 -0.63
CA GLU A 112 7.27 -5.23 -0.88
C GLU A 112 7.39 -4.18 -1.99
N ALA A 113 8.46 -3.37 -1.97
CA ALA A 113 8.76 -2.42 -3.04
C ALA A 113 9.00 -3.10 -4.39
N ALA A 114 9.67 -4.26 -4.41
CA ALA A 114 9.88 -5.04 -5.62
C ALA A 114 8.56 -5.61 -6.18
N VAL A 115 7.67 -6.07 -5.31
CA VAL A 115 6.33 -6.55 -5.70
C VAL A 115 5.50 -5.39 -6.25
N ALA A 116 5.46 -4.25 -5.57
CA ALA A 116 4.75 -3.06 -6.03
C ALA A 116 5.28 -2.55 -7.38
N ALA A 117 6.60 -2.57 -7.58
CA ALA A 117 7.22 -2.20 -8.85
C ALA A 117 6.87 -3.19 -9.98
N ALA A 118 6.79 -4.50 -9.67
CA ALA A 118 6.38 -5.52 -10.62
C ALA A 118 4.90 -5.39 -11.00
N GLU A 119 4.03 -5.09 -10.05
CA GLU A 119 2.61 -4.82 -10.29
C GLU A 119 2.40 -3.55 -11.11
N ALA A 120 3.15 -2.47 -10.83
CA ALA A 120 3.12 -1.24 -11.60
C ALA A 120 3.62 -1.46 -13.04
N ALA A 121 4.68 -2.24 -13.23
CA ALA A 121 5.19 -2.61 -14.55
C ALA A 121 4.19 -3.50 -15.32
N ALA A 122 3.48 -4.40 -14.63
CA ALA A 122 2.42 -5.20 -15.22
C ALA A 122 1.18 -4.37 -15.59
N ALA A 123 0.91 -3.28 -14.87
CA ALA A 123 -0.18 -2.35 -15.18
C ALA A 123 0.13 -1.45 -16.39
N ASP A 124 1.42 -1.18 -16.66
CA ASP A 124 1.86 -0.42 -17.84
C ASP A 124 2.07 -1.32 -19.08
N GLU A 125 2.03 -2.65 -18.94
CA GLU A 125 1.87 -3.50 -20.12
C GLU A 125 0.46 -3.25 -20.67
N PRO A 126 0.33 -2.72 -21.92
CA PRO A 126 -0.98 -2.58 -22.55
C PRO A 126 -1.61 -3.96 -22.52
N SER A 127 -2.77 -4.07 -21.85
CA SER A 127 -3.49 -5.32 -21.61
C SER A 127 -3.34 -6.24 -22.82
N LYS A 128 -2.43 -7.22 -22.70
CA LYS A 128 -2.04 -8.10 -23.80
C LYS A 128 -3.30 -8.71 -24.36
N GLY A 129 -3.83 -8.10 -25.43
CA GLY A 129 -4.64 -8.81 -26.35
C GLY A 129 -6.13 -8.55 -26.36
N LEU A 130 -6.68 -7.48 -25.78
CA LEU A 130 -8.09 -7.21 -26.05
C LEU A 130 -8.27 -6.41 -27.34
N TYR A 131 -7.56 -5.32 -27.53
CA TYR A 131 -7.60 -4.54 -28.80
C TYR A 131 -6.54 -3.45 -28.83
N LYS A 132 -6.22 -2.98 -30.05
CA LYS A 132 -5.46 -1.75 -30.30
C LYS A 132 -6.13 -0.98 -31.44
N TYR A 133 -5.88 0.33 -31.50
CA TYR A 133 -6.32 1.15 -32.62
C TYR A 133 -5.24 1.17 -33.71
N GLY A 134 -5.57 0.65 -34.89
CA GLY A 134 -4.73 0.67 -36.09
C GLY A 134 -5.31 1.57 -37.21
N GLU A 135 -4.58 1.72 -38.30
CA GLU A 135 -5.04 2.49 -39.45
C GLU A 135 -6.34 1.93 -40.09
N GLY A 136 -6.64 0.66 -39.87
CA GLY A 136 -7.85 -0.03 -40.34
C GLY A 136 -9.00 -0.07 -39.34
N GLY A 137 -8.89 0.58 -38.17
CA GLY A 137 -9.87 0.56 -37.11
C GLY A 137 -9.39 -0.18 -35.85
N ILE A 138 -10.31 -0.84 -35.15
CA ILE A 138 -10.00 -1.60 -33.93
C ILE A 138 -9.48 -2.98 -34.28
N GLU A 139 -8.30 -3.31 -33.81
CA GLU A 139 -7.64 -4.59 -34.01
C GLU A 139 -7.58 -5.37 -32.69
N GLY A 140 -7.77 -6.68 -32.74
CA GLY A 140 -7.70 -7.52 -31.56
C GLY A 140 -8.34 -8.89 -31.74
N LYS A 141 -8.36 -9.67 -30.68
CA LYS A 141 -8.96 -11.00 -30.70
C LYS A 141 -10.47 -10.91 -30.48
N CYS A 142 -11.25 -11.45 -31.41
CA CYS A 142 -12.71 -11.48 -31.29
C CYS A 142 -13.15 -12.28 -30.06
N VAL A 143 -14.00 -11.69 -29.21
CA VAL A 143 -14.50 -12.31 -27.98
C VAL A 143 -15.41 -13.52 -28.19
N PHE A 144 -16.02 -13.63 -29.39
CA PHE A 144 -16.95 -14.72 -29.72
C PHE A 144 -16.29 -15.90 -30.42
N CYS A 145 -15.49 -15.64 -31.47
CA CYS A 145 -14.91 -16.73 -32.28
C CYS A 145 -13.39 -16.92 -32.04
N GLY A 146 -12.74 -16.01 -31.30
CA GLY A 146 -11.30 -16.10 -31.03
C GLY A 146 -10.40 -15.71 -32.20
N ALA A 147 -10.94 -15.37 -33.38
CA ALA A 147 -10.16 -14.94 -34.53
C ALA A 147 -9.53 -13.56 -34.28
N TYR A 148 -8.31 -13.37 -34.80
CA TYR A 148 -7.65 -12.05 -34.72
C TYR A 148 -8.16 -11.14 -35.83
N VAL A 149 -8.66 -9.97 -35.44
CA VAL A 149 -9.24 -8.97 -36.34
C VAL A 149 -8.22 -7.88 -36.62
N THR A 150 -7.86 -7.67 -37.87
CA THR A 150 -6.93 -6.63 -38.32
C THR A 150 -7.61 -5.46 -39.00
N LYS A 151 -8.86 -5.63 -39.46
CA LYS A 151 -9.67 -4.60 -40.10
C LYS A 151 -11.15 -4.80 -39.76
N GLY A 152 -11.86 -3.71 -39.56
CA GLY A 152 -13.32 -3.72 -39.37
C GLY A 152 -13.79 -4.29 -38.03
N GLY A 153 -12.91 -4.39 -37.06
CA GLY A 153 -13.31 -4.73 -35.70
C GLY A 153 -14.21 -3.69 -35.06
N VAL A 154 -15.20 -4.14 -34.32
CA VAL A 154 -16.17 -3.30 -33.60
C VAL A 154 -16.00 -3.49 -32.11
N MET A 155 -16.07 -2.37 -31.37
CA MET A 155 -15.99 -2.40 -29.91
C MET A 155 -17.28 -2.93 -29.29
N PHE A 156 -17.17 -3.94 -28.42
CA PHE A 156 -18.27 -4.49 -27.67
C PHE A 156 -18.08 -4.23 -26.18
N ARG A 157 -19.05 -3.59 -25.53
CA ARG A 157 -19.04 -3.23 -24.11
C ARG A 157 -17.78 -2.48 -23.63
N GLU A 158 -17.24 -1.63 -24.49
CA GLU A 158 -16.07 -0.77 -24.22
C GLU A 158 -14.75 -1.50 -23.91
N LYS A 159 -14.73 -2.84 -23.89
CA LYS A 159 -13.57 -3.63 -23.47
C LYS A 159 -13.16 -4.75 -24.43
N SER A 160 -13.97 -5.09 -25.41
CA SER A 160 -13.74 -6.27 -26.22
C SER A 160 -13.94 -5.99 -27.70
N VAL A 161 -13.20 -6.71 -28.56
CA VAL A 161 -13.32 -6.61 -30.01
C VAL A 161 -14.23 -7.72 -30.53
N VAL A 162 -15.05 -7.40 -31.50
CA VAL A 162 -15.88 -8.33 -32.25
C VAL A 162 -15.55 -8.22 -33.73
N CYS A 163 -15.32 -9.35 -34.41
CA CYS A 163 -15.13 -9.40 -35.86
C CYS A 163 -16.44 -9.09 -36.60
N PRO A 164 -16.38 -8.61 -37.86
CA PRO A 164 -17.56 -8.30 -38.64
C PRO A 164 -18.59 -9.43 -38.72
N ASP A 165 -18.12 -10.68 -38.78
CA ASP A 165 -18.98 -11.87 -38.88
C ASP A 165 -19.76 -12.16 -37.60
N CYS A 166 -19.19 -11.76 -36.44
CA CYS A 166 -19.81 -11.98 -35.12
C CYS A 166 -20.66 -10.78 -34.66
N VAL A 167 -20.67 -9.66 -35.36
CA VAL A 167 -21.47 -8.47 -34.99
C VAL A 167 -22.96 -8.81 -34.84
N PRO A 168 -23.60 -9.60 -35.75
CA PRO A 168 -25.01 -9.94 -35.60
C PRO A 168 -25.30 -10.75 -34.32
N MET A 169 -24.33 -11.53 -33.87
CA MET A 169 -24.44 -12.31 -32.62
C MET A 169 -24.28 -11.40 -31.40
N ALA A 170 -23.35 -10.46 -31.45
CA ALA A 170 -23.15 -9.45 -30.40
C ALA A 170 -24.40 -8.56 -30.23
N GLU A 171 -25.04 -8.15 -31.33
CA GLU A 171 -26.27 -7.36 -31.32
C GLU A 171 -27.43 -8.12 -30.66
N ARG A 172 -27.55 -9.42 -30.89
CA ARG A 172 -28.57 -10.27 -30.25
C ARG A 172 -28.37 -10.46 -28.74
N LEU A 173 -27.12 -10.45 -28.30
CA LEU A 173 -26.74 -10.58 -26.90
C LEU A 173 -26.64 -9.23 -26.16
N SER A 174 -26.80 -8.12 -26.86
CA SER A 174 -26.84 -6.79 -26.27
C SER A 174 -28.21 -6.60 -25.60
N SER A 175 -28.24 -6.56 -24.28
CA SER A 175 -29.36 -6.01 -23.50
C SER A 175 -29.69 -4.59 -24.00
N PRO A 176 -30.94 -4.09 -23.87
CA PRO A 176 -31.40 -2.80 -24.42
C PRO A 176 -30.55 -1.57 -24.07
N TYR A 177 -29.56 -1.71 -23.22
CA TYR A 177 -28.62 -0.66 -22.85
C TYR A 177 -27.21 -0.78 -23.49
N GLY A 178 -26.95 -1.78 -24.31
CA GLY A 178 -25.65 -1.98 -24.99
C GLY A 178 -25.69 -1.60 -26.45
N ARG A 179 -25.33 -0.35 -26.80
CA ARG A 179 -25.08 0.02 -28.20
C ARG A 179 -23.70 -0.48 -28.63
N VAL A 180 -23.64 -1.20 -29.76
CA VAL A 180 -22.38 -1.47 -30.44
C VAL A 180 -21.94 -0.15 -31.08
N ALA A 181 -20.93 0.50 -30.51
CA ALA A 181 -20.35 1.71 -31.04
C ALA A 181 -19.50 1.37 -32.26
N GLY A 182 -19.87 1.81 -33.44
CA GLY A 182 -19.03 1.62 -34.65
C GLY A 182 -19.69 1.59 -35.99
N ARG A 183 -20.93 2.05 -36.12
CA ARG A 183 -21.49 2.37 -37.47
C ARG A 183 -21.44 3.89 -37.72
N ARG A 184 -20.47 4.33 -38.46
CA ARG A 184 -20.57 5.43 -39.45
C ARG A 184 -19.88 5.00 -40.73
#